data_9b03e61128daaa798abad77e83cfa80b
#
_entry.id   9b03e61128daaa798abad77e83cfa80b
#
_cell.length_a   1.000
_cell.length_b   1.000
_cell.length_c   1.000
_cell.angle_alpha   90.00
_cell.angle_beta   90.00
_cell.angle_gamma   90.00
#
_symmetry.space_group_name_H-M   'P 1'
#
loop_
_entity.id
_entity.type
_entity.pdbx_description
1 polymer ?
#
loop_
_entity_poly.entity_id
_entity_poly.type
_entity_poly.pdbx_seq_one_letter_code
_entity_poly.pdbx_strand_id
1 'polypeptide(L)'
;MANKTVKVGLVQLSCSGNVAENMEKTIAGVRTAAQKGAQVVVLQELFRSLYFCDVEDYENFKLAEAIPGPSTETLGALAKELGVVIVASLFEKRAEGLYHNTTAVLDADGTYIGKYRKMHIPDDPAFYEKFYFTPGDLGYKVFQTKFAKIGVLICWDQWYP
;
A
#
# COMPACT_ATOMS: atom_id res chain seq x y z
N MET A 1 -26.77 -5.21 -19.70
CA MET A 1 -25.51 -5.76 -19.11
C MET A 1 -25.74 -5.87 -17.60
N ALA A 2 -25.57 -7.07 -17.01
CA ALA A 2 -25.71 -7.21 -15.57
C ALA A 2 -24.61 -6.40 -14.86
N ASN A 3 -25.00 -5.58 -13.89
CA ASN A 3 -24.04 -4.84 -13.06
C ASN A 3 -23.17 -5.85 -12.31
N LYS A 4 -21.88 -5.93 -12.68
CA LYS A 4 -20.92 -6.81 -12.01
C LYS A 4 -20.50 -6.15 -10.70
N THR A 5 -21.03 -6.62 -9.60
CA THR A 5 -20.61 -6.17 -8.25
C THR A 5 -19.26 -6.77 -7.90
N VAL A 6 -18.33 -5.94 -7.40
CA VAL A 6 -17.05 -6.35 -6.85
C VAL A 6 -17.05 -6.07 -5.34
N LYS A 7 -16.76 -7.12 -4.54
CA LYS A 7 -16.67 -6.96 -3.09
C LYS A 7 -15.26 -6.53 -2.70
N VAL A 8 -15.16 -5.37 -2.04
CA VAL A 8 -13.90 -4.82 -1.52
C VAL A 8 -13.82 -5.07 -0.02
N GLY A 9 -12.68 -5.57 0.44
CA GLY A 9 -12.32 -5.70 1.85
C GLY A 9 -11.33 -4.60 2.24
N LEU A 10 -11.57 -3.93 3.35
CA LEU A 10 -10.66 -2.96 3.94
C LEU A 10 -10.01 -3.60 5.17
N VAL A 11 -8.68 -3.66 5.19
CA VAL A 11 -7.91 -4.16 6.35
C VAL A 11 -7.33 -2.96 7.07
N GLN A 12 -7.86 -2.70 8.25
CA GLN A 12 -7.42 -1.63 9.15
C GLN A 12 -6.90 -2.25 10.45
N LEU A 13 -5.69 -1.90 10.84
CA LEU A 13 -4.96 -2.50 11.94
C LEU A 13 -4.45 -1.43 12.90
N SER A 14 -4.28 -1.82 14.17
CA SER A 14 -3.44 -1.10 15.09
C SER A 14 -1.99 -1.62 14.93
N CYS A 15 -1.12 -0.78 14.39
CA CYS A 15 0.28 -1.12 14.19
C CYS A 15 1.08 -0.99 15.49
N SER A 16 2.16 -1.75 15.59
CA SER A 16 3.20 -1.63 16.62
C SER A 16 4.52 -1.19 16.00
N GLY A 17 5.54 -0.96 16.83
CA GLY A 17 6.91 -0.70 16.36
C GLY A 17 7.60 -1.92 15.72
N ASN A 18 6.97 -3.10 15.73
CA ASN A 18 7.51 -4.33 15.18
C ASN A 18 6.95 -4.61 13.78
N VAL A 19 7.81 -4.45 12.77
CA VAL A 19 7.47 -4.63 11.35
C VAL A 19 6.97 -6.05 11.05
N ALA A 20 7.58 -7.08 11.66
CA ALA A 20 7.18 -8.48 11.44
C ALA A 20 5.79 -8.74 12.01
N GLU A 21 5.50 -8.27 13.22
CA GLU A 21 4.18 -8.38 13.85
C GLU A 21 3.10 -7.69 13.00
N ASN A 22 3.38 -6.50 12.47
CA ASN A 22 2.43 -5.79 11.61
C ASN A 22 2.17 -6.55 10.30
N MET A 23 3.18 -7.16 9.72
CA MET A 23 3.02 -8.01 8.53
C MET A 23 2.17 -9.25 8.85
N GLU A 24 2.39 -9.92 9.98
CA GLU A 24 1.58 -11.06 10.41
C GLU A 24 0.10 -10.68 10.61
N LYS A 25 -0.16 -9.56 11.29
CA LYS A 25 -1.52 -9.01 11.46
C LYS A 25 -2.17 -8.70 10.12
N THR A 26 -1.39 -8.12 9.19
CA THR A 26 -1.85 -7.80 7.83
C THR A 26 -2.25 -9.06 7.08
N ILE A 27 -1.41 -10.09 7.08
CA ILE A 27 -1.69 -11.39 6.45
C ILE A 27 -2.98 -12.00 7.02
N ALA A 28 -3.14 -12.00 8.34
CA ALA A 28 -4.34 -12.50 9.00
C ALA A 28 -5.60 -11.69 8.60
N GLY A 29 -5.48 -10.37 8.52
CA GLY A 29 -6.54 -9.47 8.05
C GLY A 29 -6.96 -9.75 6.61
N VAL A 30 -5.98 -9.92 5.70
CA VAL A 30 -6.23 -10.26 4.29
C VAL A 30 -6.94 -11.60 4.17
N ARG A 31 -6.50 -12.63 4.92
CA ARG A 31 -7.16 -13.94 4.96
C ARG A 31 -8.61 -13.82 5.42
N THR A 32 -8.84 -13.05 6.47
CA THR A 32 -10.20 -12.80 7.00
C THR A 32 -11.09 -12.10 5.96
N ALA A 33 -10.57 -11.08 5.27
CA ALA A 33 -11.30 -10.38 4.21
C ALA A 33 -11.65 -11.32 3.04
N ALA A 34 -10.69 -12.16 2.61
CA ALA A 34 -10.90 -13.15 1.56
C ALA A 34 -11.97 -14.20 1.95
N GLN A 35 -11.92 -14.71 3.19
CA GLN A 35 -12.94 -15.64 3.72
C GLN A 35 -14.36 -15.03 3.73
N LYS A 36 -14.46 -13.71 3.92
CA LYS A 36 -15.73 -12.97 3.83
C LYS A 36 -16.14 -12.66 2.38
N GLY A 37 -15.37 -13.15 1.40
CA GLY A 37 -15.65 -13.05 -0.03
C GLY A 37 -15.13 -11.77 -0.69
N ALA A 38 -14.18 -11.06 -0.08
CA ALA A 38 -13.53 -9.93 -0.74
C ALA A 38 -12.77 -10.42 -1.98
N GLN A 39 -12.87 -9.67 -3.07
CA GLN A 39 -12.17 -9.89 -4.32
C GLN A 39 -10.98 -8.92 -4.48
N VAL A 40 -11.11 -7.73 -3.91
CA VAL A 40 -10.07 -6.72 -3.80
C VAL A 40 -9.89 -6.39 -2.32
N VAL A 41 -8.67 -6.47 -1.82
CA VAL A 41 -8.32 -6.15 -0.44
C VAL A 41 -7.41 -4.94 -0.42
N VAL A 42 -7.80 -3.90 0.30
CA VAL A 42 -7.04 -2.66 0.45
C VAL A 42 -6.47 -2.59 1.85
N LEU A 43 -5.17 -2.38 1.94
CA LEU A 43 -4.45 -2.17 3.19
C LEU A 43 -4.40 -0.68 3.55
N GLN A 44 -4.22 -0.38 4.84
CA GLN A 44 -4.02 1.00 5.29
C GLN A 44 -2.70 1.58 4.79
N GLU A 45 -2.61 2.91 4.76
CA GLU A 45 -1.39 3.62 4.41
C GLU A 45 -0.25 3.25 5.35
N LEU A 46 0.95 2.93 4.78
CA LEU A 46 2.18 2.61 5.51
C LEU A 46 2.02 1.52 6.58
N PHE A 47 1.24 0.49 6.30
CA PHE A 47 0.77 -0.54 7.25
C PHE A 47 1.87 -1.31 7.99
N ARG A 48 3.13 -1.25 7.53
CA ARG A 48 4.23 -2.03 8.09
C ARG A 48 4.77 -1.49 9.42
N SER A 49 4.47 -0.23 9.77
CA SER A 49 5.02 0.43 10.95
C SER A 49 3.97 1.30 11.65
N LEU A 50 4.31 1.84 12.79
CA LEU A 50 3.66 3.04 13.29
C LEU A 50 3.79 4.15 12.25
N TYR A 51 2.87 5.12 12.27
CA TYR A 51 3.02 6.32 11.47
C TYR A 51 4.22 7.12 11.98
N PHE A 52 5.28 7.13 11.21
CA PHE A 52 6.57 7.67 11.61
C PHE A 52 6.77 9.13 11.18
N CYS A 53 5.87 9.68 10.39
CA CYS A 53 6.00 11.06 9.91
C CYS A 53 5.50 12.11 10.93
N ASP A 54 5.17 11.69 12.15
CA ASP A 54 4.88 12.58 13.27
C ASP A 54 6.11 13.27 13.84
N VAL A 55 7.31 12.75 13.51
CA VAL A 55 8.64 13.29 13.85
C VAL A 55 9.57 13.25 12.64
N GLU A 56 10.59 14.08 12.63
CA GLU A 56 11.70 14.05 11.68
C GLU A 56 12.86 13.25 12.27
N ASP A 57 12.93 11.94 11.97
CA ASP A 57 13.97 11.03 12.48
C ASP A 57 14.57 10.21 11.34
N TYR A 58 15.90 10.37 11.14
CA TYR A 58 16.67 9.65 10.13
C TYR A 58 16.63 8.13 10.30
N GLU A 59 16.44 7.62 11.52
CA GLU A 59 16.35 6.18 11.78
C GLU A 59 15.15 5.54 11.06
N ASN A 60 14.07 6.29 10.84
CA ASN A 60 12.89 5.81 10.15
C ASN A 60 13.12 5.47 8.67
N PHE A 61 14.18 5.97 8.03
CA PHE A 61 14.54 5.56 6.66
C PHE A 61 14.91 4.07 6.56
N LYS A 62 15.25 3.41 7.67
CA LYS A 62 15.48 1.97 7.73
C LYS A 62 14.21 1.14 7.50
N LEU A 63 13.02 1.75 7.62
CA LEU A 63 11.73 1.13 7.35
C LEU A 63 11.45 0.98 5.85
N ALA A 64 12.17 1.73 5.00
CA ALA A 64 11.96 1.73 3.56
C ALA A 64 12.51 0.46 2.88
N GLU A 65 11.83 0.03 1.85
CA GLU A 65 12.24 -1.12 1.01
C GLU A 65 12.09 -0.82 -0.47
N ALA A 66 12.76 -1.60 -1.31
CA ALA A 66 12.54 -1.54 -2.76
C ALA A 66 11.11 -2.02 -3.11
N ILE A 67 10.52 -1.47 -4.15
CA ILE A 67 9.25 -1.92 -4.72
C ILE A 67 9.42 -2.15 -6.23
N PRO A 68 9.29 -3.41 -6.72
CA PRO A 68 9.02 -4.64 -5.95
C PRO A 68 10.16 -5.02 -4.99
N GLY A 69 9.80 -5.74 -3.91
CA GLY A 69 10.70 -6.18 -2.86
C GLY A 69 10.00 -7.10 -1.86
N PRO A 70 10.57 -7.33 -0.67
CA PRO A 70 10.13 -8.38 0.25
C PRO A 70 8.65 -8.35 0.61
N SER A 71 8.07 -7.15 0.85
CA SER A 71 6.64 -7.05 1.15
C SER A 71 5.77 -7.39 -0.05
N THR A 72 6.13 -6.93 -1.24
CA THR A 72 5.36 -7.25 -2.46
C THR A 72 5.48 -8.72 -2.84
N GLU A 73 6.61 -9.37 -2.58
CA GLU A 73 6.78 -10.81 -2.76
C GLU A 73 5.88 -11.61 -1.82
N THR A 74 5.90 -11.27 -0.53
CA THR A 74 5.05 -11.92 0.48
C THR A 74 3.56 -11.74 0.18
N LEU A 75 3.15 -10.50 -0.11
CA LEU A 75 1.74 -10.21 -0.40
C LEU A 75 1.31 -10.74 -1.78
N GLY A 76 2.20 -10.82 -2.76
CA GLY A 76 1.95 -11.46 -4.05
C GLY A 76 1.69 -12.95 -3.91
N ALA A 77 2.50 -13.65 -3.11
CA ALA A 77 2.25 -15.06 -2.80
C ALA A 77 0.89 -15.26 -2.12
N LEU A 78 0.54 -14.37 -1.17
CA LEU A 78 -0.75 -14.40 -0.47
C LEU A 78 -1.92 -14.08 -1.42
N ALA A 79 -1.76 -13.10 -2.32
CA ALA A 79 -2.75 -12.75 -3.33
C ALA A 79 -3.08 -13.96 -4.23
N LYS A 80 -2.03 -14.65 -4.69
CA LYS A 80 -2.16 -15.89 -5.49
C LYS A 80 -2.84 -17.01 -4.73
N GLU A 81 -2.42 -17.25 -3.48
CA GLU A 81 -2.99 -18.30 -2.62
C GLU A 81 -4.51 -18.13 -2.45
N LEU A 82 -4.92 -16.87 -2.18
CA LEU A 82 -6.32 -16.56 -1.87
C LEU A 82 -7.15 -16.17 -3.11
N GLY A 83 -6.52 -15.97 -4.26
CA GLY A 83 -7.18 -15.55 -5.48
C GLY A 83 -7.78 -14.15 -5.42
N VAL A 84 -7.19 -13.23 -4.63
CA VAL A 84 -7.64 -11.86 -4.41
C VAL A 84 -6.62 -10.82 -4.91
N VAL A 85 -7.11 -9.66 -5.31
CA VAL A 85 -6.24 -8.50 -5.58
C VAL A 85 -5.86 -7.84 -4.26
N ILE A 86 -4.59 -7.45 -4.09
CA ILE A 86 -4.14 -6.72 -2.90
C ILE A 86 -3.58 -5.36 -3.35
N VAL A 87 -4.05 -4.29 -2.67
CA VAL A 87 -3.59 -2.91 -2.83
C VAL A 87 -2.85 -2.53 -1.54
N ALA A 88 -1.52 -2.38 -1.63
CA ALA A 88 -0.64 -2.28 -0.47
C ALA A 88 0.20 -1.00 -0.49
N SER A 89 0.00 -0.13 0.51
CA SER A 89 0.79 1.10 0.68
C SER A 89 2.06 0.83 1.48
N LEU A 90 3.21 1.29 0.98
CA LEU A 90 4.54 0.98 1.47
C LEU A 90 5.46 2.21 1.44
N PHE A 91 6.48 2.21 2.29
CA PHE A 91 7.59 3.17 2.23
C PHE A 91 8.63 2.66 1.22
N GLU A 92 8.65 3.30 0.04
CA GLU A 92 9.55 2.91 -1.06
C GLU A 92 10.92 3.56 -0.93
N LYS A 93 11.98 2.75 -0.94
CA LYS A 93 13.35 3.17 -1.24
C LYS A 93 13.58 2.98 -2.73
N ARG A 94 13.57 4.06 -3.52
CA ARG A 94 13.84 4.02 -4.96
C ARG A 94 15.33 4.00 -5.26
N ALA A 95 16.09 4.81 -4.51
CA ALA A 95 17.53 4.93 -4.55
C ALA A 95 18.01 5.52 -3.22
N GLU A 96 19.33 5.62 -3.01
CA GLU A 96 19.88 6.33 -1.87
C GLU A 96 19.45 7.82 -1.92
N GLY A 97 18.85 8.28 -0.82
CA GLY A 97 18.34 9.64 -0.70
C GLY A 97 17.05 9.93 -1.48
N LEU A 98 16.42 8.92 -2.09
CA LEU A 98 15.20 9.09 -2.87
C LEU A 98 14.12 8.09 -2.47
N TYR A 99 13.09 8.58 -1.78
CA TYR A 99 12.04 7.77 -1.16
C TYR A 99 10.65 8.27 -1.53
N HIS A 100 9.67 7.37 -1.52
CA HIS A 100 8.28 7.69 -1.82
C HIS A 100 7.31 6.95 -0.90
N ASN A 101 6.15 7.57 -0.68
CA ASN A 101 4.96 6.88 -0.20
C ASN A 101 4.30 6.23 -1.42
N THR A 102 4.25 4.90 -1.47
CA THR A 102 3.93 4.15 -2.69
C THR A 102 2.92 3.06 -2.44
N THR A 103 1.94 2.95 -3.30
CA THR A 103 1.01 1.82 -3.30
C THR A 103 1.36 0.86 -4.43
N ALA A 104 1.61 -0.39 -4.09
CA ALA A 104 1.76 -1.52 -5.01
C ALA A 104 0.41 -2.19 -5.25
N VAL A 105 0.16 -2.65 -6.48
CA VAL A 105 -1.03 -3.43 -6.86
C VAL A 105 -0.60 -4.82 -7.29
N LEU A 106 -1.12 -5.83 -6.60
CA LEU A 106 -0.86 -7.25 -6.81
C LEU A 106 -2.14 -7.92 -7.30
N ASP A 107 -2.10 -8.57 -8.46
CA ASP A 107 -3.28 -9.22 -9.01
C ASP A 107 -3.57 -10.56 -8.32
N ALA A 108 -4.72 -11.11 -8.59
CA ALA A 108 -5.23 -12.33 -7.98
C ALA A 108 -4.44 -13.61 -8.34
N ASP A 109 -3.55 -13.53 -9.31
CA ASP A 109 -2.59 -14.59 -9.64
C ASP A 109 -1.21 -14.41 -8.97
N GLY A 110 -1.06 -13.33 -8.18
CA GLY A 110 0.16 -12.93 -7.49
C GLY A 110 1.06 -11.99 -8.28
N THR A 111 0.71 -11.66 -9.52
CA THR A 111 1.50 -10.77 -10.37
C THR A 111 1.51 -9.35 -9.79
N TYR A 112 2.72 -8.79 -9.64
CA TYR A 112 2.89 -7.36 -9.40
C TYR A 112 2.59 -6.60 -10.70
N ILE A 113 1.46 -5.89 -10.77
CA ILE A 113 1.01 -5.19 -11.98
C ILE A 113 1.41 -3.72 -12.03
N GLY A 114 1.99 -3.21 -10.97
CA GLY A 114 2.55 -1.87 -10.95
C GLY A 114 2.36 -1.14 -9.64
N LYS A 115 2.73 0.13 -9.64
CA LYS A 115 2.65 1.01 -8.47
C LYS A 115 2.21 2.42 -8.81
N TYR A 116 1.67 3.10 -7.81
CA TYR A 116 1.39 4.52 -7.78
C TYR A 116 2.21 5.15 -6.65
N ARG A 117 2.81 6.31 -6.88
CA ARG A 117 3.50 7.12 -5.87
C ARG A 117 2.66 8.33 -5.50
N LYS A 118 2.43 8.56 -4.21
CA LYS A 118 1.67 9.70 -3.67
C LYS A 118 2.19 11.00 -4.26
N MET A 119 1.33 11.77 -4.93
CA MET A 119 1.73 13.01 -5.59
C MET A 119 1.65 14.21 -4.66
N HIS A 120 0.67 14.25 -3.76
CA HIS A 120 0.46 15.34 -2.83
C HIS A 120 0.96 14.96 -1.44
N ILE A 121 2.10 15.51 -1.06
CA ILE A 121 2.80 15.21 0.19
C ILE A 121 2.49 16.32 1.20
N PRO A 122 1.79 16.00 2.33
CA PRO A 122 1.53 16.97 3.39
C PRO A 122 2.81 17.35 4.14
N ASP A 123 2.77 18.53 4.76
CA ASP A 123 3.83 19.05 5.60
C ASP A 123 3.25 19.99 6.65
N ASP A 124 2.63 19.37 7.64
CA ASP A 124 1.97 20.03 8.77
C ASP A 124 2.51 19.48 10.10
N PRO A 125 2.31 20.16 11.23
CA PRO A 125 2.66 19.60 12.55
C PRO A 125 2.12 18.19 12.75
N ALA A 126 3.00 17.24 13.09
CA ALA A 126 2.76 15.80 13.21
C ALA A 126 2.46 15.08 11.86
N PHE A 127 2.70 15.73 10.71
CA PHE A 127 2.60 15.16 9.38
C PHE A 127 3.77 15.63 8.49
N TYR A 128 5.00 15.43 8.99
CA TYR A 128 6.25 15.86 8.33
C TYR A 128 6.62 14.92 7.19
N GLU A 129 5.66 14.65 6.29
CA GLU A 129 5.88 13.70 5.19
C GLU A 129 6.91 14.18 4.17
N LYS A 130 7.09 15.50 4.00
CA LYS A 130 8.11 16.03 3.09
C LYS A 130 9.54 15.76 3.54
N PHE A 131 9.78 15.50 4.84
CA PHE A 131 11.07 15.04 5.33
C PHE A 131 11.45 13.67 4.75
N TYR A 132 10.45 12.80 4.54
CA TYR A 132 10.65 11.42 4.11
C TYR A 132 10.42 11.21 2.62
N PHE A 133 9.40 11.85 2.02
CA PHE A 133 8.90 11.47 0.71
C PHE A 133 9.09 12.55 -0.35
N THR A 134 9.64 12.14 -1.48
CA THR A 134 9.58 12.90 -2.73
C THR A 134 8.20 12.71 -3.36
N PRO A 135 7.57 13.78 -3.91
CA PRO A 135 6.32 13.66 -4.66
C PRO A 135 6.40 12.61 -5.77
N GLY A 136 5.26 11.97 -6.04
CA GLY A 136 5.15 10.96 -7.09
C GLY A 136 5.39 11.51 -8.48
N ASP A 137 6.08 10.73 -9.31
CA ASP A 137 6.49 11.07 -10.68
C ASP A 137 5.92 10.11 -11.75
N LEU A 138 5.03 9.21 -11.34
CA LEU A 138 4.46 8.20 -12.24
C LEU A 138 3.14 8.63 -12.90
N GLY A 139 2.60 9.79 -12.49
CA GLY A 139 1.27 10.25 -12.87
C GLY A 139 0.16 9.38 -12.30
N TYR A 140 -1.08 9.72 -12.63
CA TYR A 140 -2.25 8.92 -12.25
C TYR A 140 -2.31 7.64 -13.05
N LYS A 141 -2.61 6.53 -12.37
CA LYS A 141 -2.60 5.19 -12.94
C LYS A 141 -3.94 4.49 -12.77
N VAL A 142 -4.30 3.72 -13.78
CA VAL A 142 -5.40 2.75 -13.70
C VAL A 142 -4.82 1.37 -13.95
N PHE A 143 -5.04 0.47 -13.01
CA PHE A 143 -4.56 -0.90 -13.05
C PHE A 143 -5.71 -1.82 -13.49
N GLN A 144 -5.48 -2.60 -14.55
CA GLN A 144 -6.42 -3.63 -14.98
C GLN A 144 -6.16 -4.87 -14.14
N THR A 145 -7.10 -5.21 -13.25
CA THR A 145 -7.04 -6.41 -12.41
C THR A 145 -8.01 -7.47 -12.89
N LYS A 146 -7.91 -8.68 -12.35
CA LYS A 146 -8.85 -9.78 -12.60
C LYS A 146 -10.32 -9.36 -12.39
N PHE A 147 -10.61 -8.51 -11.43
CA PHE A 147 -12.00 -8.21 -11.02
C PHE A 147 -12.50 -6.85 -11.48
N ALA A 148 -11.62 -5.85 -11.54
CA ALA A 148 -11.98 -4.47 -11.87
C ALA A 148 -10.79 -3.67 -12.41
N LYS A 149 -11.09 -2.52 -13.02
CA LYS A 149 -10.11 -1.43 -13.21
C LYS A 149 -10.04 -0.62 -11.92
N ILE A 150 -8.84 -0.43 -11.39
CA ILE A 150 -8.61 0.23 -10.10
C ILE A 150 -7.72 1.46 -10.33
N GLY A 151 -8.21 2.64 -9.97
CA GLY A 151 -7.41 3.84 -9.77
C GLY A 151 -6.98 3.91 -8.31
N VAL A 152 -5.75 4.33 -8.05
CA VAL A 152 -5.19 4.43 -6.69
C VAL A 152 -4.80 5.87 -6.40
N LEU A 153 -5.26 6.37 -5.27
CA LEU A 153 -4.85 7.63 -4.65
C LEU A 153 -4.50 7.36 -3.19
N ILE A 154 -3.59 8.13 -2.61
CA ILE A 154 -3.14 7.93 -1.24
C ILE A 154 -3.48 9.16 -0.40
N CYS A 155 -4.31 8.98 0.65
CA CYS A 155 -4.60 9.94 1.70
C CYS A 155 -4.90 11.35 1.16
N TRP A 156 -3.94 12.27 1.24
CA TRP A 156 -4.10 13.68 0.89
C TRP A 156 -4.40 13.92 -0.59
N ASP A 157 -4.07 12.97 -1.47
CA ASP A 157 -4.43 13.06 -2.90
C ASP A 157 -5.93 13.28 -3.12
N GLN A 158 -6.77 12.79 -2.20
CA GLN A 158 -8.23 12.92 -2.30
C GLN A 158 -8.75 14.37 -2.22
N TRP A 159 -7.94 15.29 -1.72
CA TRP A 159 -8.33 16.71 -1.55
C TRP A 159 -8.13 17.54 -2.82
N TYR A 160 -7.46 16.99 -3.81
CA TYR A 160 -7.13 17.67 -5.06
C TYR A 160 -8.01 17.17 -6.22
N PRO A 161 -8.46 18.08 -7.10
CA PRO A 161 -9.29 17.72 -8.26
C PRO A 161 -8.52 16.91 -9.31
#